data_b3e095fb2be4e10632d59e3beedb4e7f
#
_entry.id   b3e095fb2be4e10632d59e3beedb4e7f
#
_cell.length_a   1.000
_cell.length_b   1.000
_cell.length_c   1.000
_cell.angle_alpha   90.00
_cell.angle_beta   90.00
_cell.angle_gamma   90.00
#
_symmetry.space_group_name_H-M   'P 1'
#
loop_
_entity.id
_entity.type
_entity.pdbx_description
1 polymer ?
#
loop_
_entity_poly.entity_id
_entity_poly.type
_entity_poly.pdbx_seq_one_letter_code
_entity_poly.pdbx_strand_id
1 'polypeptide(L)'
;MVDGLMKLNGKRIVFKGVNRHEFSSITGRVPNRDEVIKDIVTMKKNNINAIRTSHYPDDSMLYKLCDIYGIYMIAENNLESHGTWEAYNKGYVDLDFVVPKDKPQWREMMLDRANSCYQRDKNHPAILIWSCGNESFGGKTIYEMSQLFRQLDKHRLVHYEGVFSDRSYNDTSDMESQMYTPAAGIEKFLAEHPEKPFICCEYTHAMGNSCGAMHKYTELTDREPRYQGGFIWDYIDQSIYKKDRYGKWFLTYGGDFGDRPTDGDFSGNGICYGGEREASPKMQEVKFNYQNISVDFDSDYIFTVTNKNLFVKKELAFKNSLFKCCSKPS
;
A
#
# COMPACT_ATOMS: atom_id res chain seq x y z
N MET A 1 -2.25 10.47 -16.20
CA MET A 1 -0.91 10.17 -16.75
C MET A 1 -0.40 11.33 -17.59
N VAL A 2 0.88 11.70 -17.45
CA VAL A 2 1.56 12.68 -18.28
C VAL A 2 3.00 12.20 -18.51
N ASP A 3 3.42 12.07 -19.78
CA ASP A 3 4.75 11.58 -20.16
C ASP A 3 5.13 10.22 -19.55
N GLY A 4 4.18 9.29 -19.50
CA GLY A 4 4.38 7.95 -18.91
C GLY A 4 4.52 7.92 -17.37
N LEU A 5 4.24 9.04 -16.69
CA LEU A 5 4.33 9.17 -15.23
C LEU A 5 2.99 9.55 -14.60
N MET A 6 2.77 9.07 -13.38
CA MET A 6 1.69 9.57 -12.53
C MET A 6 2.09 10.92 -11.95
N LYS A 7 1.31 11.95 -12.25
CA LYS A 7 1.56 13.31 -11.76
C LYS A 7 0.34 13.84 -11.01
N LEU A 8 0.58 14.53 -9.90
CA LEU A 8 -0.41 15.29 -9.15
C LEU A 8 -0.08 16.76 -9.29
N ASN A 9 -1.03 17.56 -9.81
CA ASN A 9 -0.82 19.00 -10.08
C ASN A 9 0.50 19.29 -10.84
N GLY A 10 0.79 18.46 -11.84
CA GLY A 10 1.98 18.58 -12.69
C GLY A 10 3.28 18.06 -12.09
N LYS A 11 3.29 17.60 -10.82
CA LYS A 11 4.47 17.02 -10.15
C LYS A 11 4.40 15.50 -10.13
N ARG A 12 5.53 14.84 -10.41
CA ARG A 12 5.65 13.38 -10.27
C ARG A 12 5.40 12.98 -8.82
N ILE A 13 4.45 12.09 -8.59
CA ILE A 13 4.18 11.54 -7.26
C ILE A 13 5.04 10.31 -7.00
N VAL A 14 5.45 10.12 -5.74
CA VAL A 14 6.06 8.88 -5.23
C VAL A 14 5.23 8.43 -4.02
N PHE A 15 4.71 7.21 -4.10
CA PHE A 15 3.96 6.62 -3.00
C PHE A 15 4.91 6.05 -1.95
N LYS A 16 4.77 6.54 -0.74
CA LYS A 16 5.38 6.06 0.50
C LYS A 16 4.26 5.46 1.33
N GLY A 17 3.73 4.35 0.82
CA GLY A 17 2.44 3.82 1.19
C GLY A 17 2.49 2.65 2.16
N VAL A 18 1.31 2.35 2.70
CA VAL A 18 1.00 1.14 3.45
C VAL A 18 -0.31 0.54 2.96
N ASN A 19 -0.41 -0.78 2.98
CA ASN A 19 -1.68 -1.48 2.92
C ASN A 19 -2.32 -1.42 4.31
N ARG A 20 -3.61 -1.23 4.41
CA ARG A 20 -4.31 -1.15 5.68
C ARG A 20 -5.56 -1.99 5.66
N HIS A 21 -5.59 -3.01 6.52
CA HIS A 21 -6.82 -3.64 6.92
C HIS A 21 -7.60 -2.76 7.91
N GLU A 22 -8.91 -2.69 7.75
CA GLU A 22 -9.80 -2.05 8.71
C GLU A 22 -9.99 -2.96 9.92
N PHE A 23 -9.27 -2.68 11.02
CA PHE A 23 -9.20 -3.61 12.13
C PHE A 23 -9.03 -2.93 13.50
N SER A 24 -9.66 -3.51 14.52
CA SER A 24 -9.52 -3.18 15.94
C SER A 24 -9.39 -4.46 16.75
N SER A 25 -8.47 -4.48 17.70
CA SER A 25 -8.28 -5.63 18.60
C SER A 25 -9.45 -5.85 19.58
N ILE A 26 -10.36 -4.89 19.68
CA ILE A 26 -11.53 -4.95 20.57
C ILE A 26 -12.79 -5.33 19.78
N THR A 27 -13.02 -4.70 18.63
CA THR A 27 -14.27 -4.77 17.88
C THR A 27 -14.13 -5.49 16.53
N GLY A 28 -12.94 -6.02 16.21
CA GLY A 28 -12.68 -6.71 14.95
C GLY A 28 -12.67 -5.75 13.77
N ARG A 29 -13.59 -5.92 12.82
CA ARG A 29 -13.63 -5.17 11.56
C ARG A 29 -14.30 -3.77 11.66
N VAL A 30 -14.53 -3.27 12.86
CA VAL A 30 -15.22 -1.98 13.09
C VAL A 30 -14.38 -1.11 14.04
N PRO A 31 -13.26 -0.53 13.59
CA PRO A 31 -12.47 0.37 14.41
C PRO A 31 -13.28 1.64 14.74
N ASN A 32 -13.04 2.19 15.92
CA ASN A 32 -13.65 3.45 16.31
C ASN A 32 -12.86 4.65 15.74
N ARG A 33 -13.46 5.85 15.86
CA ARG A 33 -12.88 7.08 15.32
C ARG A 33 -11.50 7.40 15.87
N ASP A 34 -11.26 7.18 17.15
CA ASP A 34 -10.01 7.53 17.82
C ASP A 34 -8.87 6.59 17.38
N GLU A 35 -9.17 5.32 17.14
CA GLU A 35 -8.24 4.35 16.55
C GLU A 35 -7.82 4.79 15.14
N VAL A 36 -8.78 5.19 14.29
CA VAL A 36 -8.46 5.65 12.93
C VAL A 36 -7.65 6.95 12.94
N ILE A 37 -7.96 7.89 13.83
CA ILE A 37 -7.14 9.12 14.01
C ILE A 37 -5.74 8.76 14.46
N LYS A 38 -5.58 7.83 15.40
CA LYS A 38 -4.27 7.36 15.88
C LYS A 38 -3.45 6.78 14.73
N ASP A 39 -4.07 5.98 13.86
CA ASP A 39 -3.42 5.45 12.65
C ASP A 39 -2.90 6.57 11.75
N ILE A 40 -3.76 7.49 11.36
CA ILE A 40 -3.41 8.61 10.47
C ILE A 40 -2.29 9.46 11.05
N VAL A 41 -2.39 9.80 12.35
CA VAL A 41 -1.34 10.59 13.03
C VAL A 41 -0.01 9.83 13.07
N THR A 42 -0.05 8.52 13.33
CA THR A 42 1.15 7.68 13.33
C THR A 42 1.76 7.62 11.94
N MET A 43 0.97 7.45 10.89
CA MET A 43 1.44 7.49 9.50
C MET A 43 2.14 8.82 9.18
N LYS A 44 1.50 9.94 9.50
CA LYS A 44 2.07 11.29 9.26
C LYS A 44 3.38 11.50 10.00
N LYS A 45 3.50 11.06 11.26
CA LYS A 45 4.73 11.16 12.07
C LYS A 45 5.89 10.32 11.51
N ASN A 46 5.58 9.32 10.69
CA ASN A 46 6.55 8.38 10.14
C ASN A 46 6.70 8.48 8.60
N ASN A 47 6.36 9.65 8.03
CA ASN A 47 6.56 9.99 6.62
C ASN A 47 5.73 9.14 5.63
N ILE A 48 4.77 8.37 6.09
CA ILE A 48 3.82 7.64 5.25
C ILE A 48 2.87 8.66 4.62
N ASN A 49 2.71 8.61 3.30
CA ASN A 49 1.90 9.58 2.55
C ASN A 49 0.70 8.96 1.84
N ALA A 50 0.58 7.63 1.83
CA ALA A 50 -0.47 6.94 1.09
C ALA A 50 -0.97 5.69 1.80
N ILE A 51 -2.24 5.34 1.54
CA ILE A 51 -2.90 4.11 1.98
C ILE A 51 -3.48 3.41 0.74
N ARG A 52 -3.33 2.09 0.66
CA ARG A 52 -4.19 1.22 -0.13
C ARG A 52 -5.17 0.54 0.83
N THR A 53 -6.47 0.69 0.57
CA THR A 53 -7.51 0.04 1.37
C THR A 53 -7.56 -1.44 1.00
N SER A 54 -6.85 -2.26 1.73
CA SER A 54 -6.70 -3.69 1.44
C SER A 54 -7.76 -4.51 2.18
N HIS A 55 -8.61 -5.29 1.50
CA HIS A 55 -8.84 -5.37 0.06
C HIS A 55 -10.33 -5.12 -0.21
N TYR A 56 -10.82 -3.99 0.24
CA TYR A 56 -12.24 -3.58 0.25
C TYR A 56 -12.35 -2.10 0.61
N PRO A 57 -13.48 -1.45 0.31
CA PRO A 57 -13.75 -0.10 0.80
C PRO A 57 -13.86 -0.06 2.33
N ASP A 58 -13.02 0.74 2.98
CA ASP A 58 -13.07 0.99 4.42
C ASP A 58 -14.28 1.88 4.80
N ASP A 59 -14.50 2.12 6.09
CA ASP A 59 -15.50 3.08 6.57
C ASP A 59 -15.24 4.49 6.02
N SER A 60 -16.31 5.22 5.71
CA SER A 60 -16.24 6.58 5.13
C SER A 60 -15.47 7.58 6.01
N MET A 61 -15.31 7.30 7.30
CA MET A 61 -14.52 8.11 8.20
C MET A 61 -13.04 8.11 7.83
N LEU A 62 -12.47 6.96 7.39
CA LEU A 62 -11.08 6.91 6.94
C LEU A 62 -10.86 7.88 5.78
N TYR A 63 -11.74 7.89 4.79
CA TYR A 63 -11.64 8.77 3.61
C TYR A 63 -11.68 10.24 4.01
N LYS A 64 -12.60 10.64 4.90
CA LYS A 64 -12.68 12.01 5.44
C LYS A 64 -11.40 12.41 6.17
N LEU A 65 -10.83 11.50 6.96
CA LEU A 65 -9.57 11.77 7.66
C LEU A 65 -8.40 11.86 6.69
N CYS A 66 -8.35 11.04 5.65
CA CYS A 66 -7.35 11.15 4.59
C CYS A 66 -7.44 12.49 3.86
N ASP A 67 -8.65 12.99 3.57
CA ASP A 67 -8.86 14.33 3.01
C ASP A 67 -8.31 15.43 3.93
N ILE A 68 -8.61 15.36 5.23
CA ILE A 68 -8.21 16.37 6.22
C ILE A 68 -6.69 16.37 6.45
N TYR A 69 -6.09 15.19 6.60
CA TYR A 69 -4.69 15.04 6.95
C TYR A 69 -3.75 14.98 5.73
N GLY A 70 -4.29 14.92 4.52
CA GLY A 70 -3.51 14.85 3.29
C GLY A 70 -2.77 13.52 3.14
N ILE A 71 -3.47 12.41 3.26
CA ILE A 71 -3.00 11.06 2.93
C ILE A 71 -3.62 10.67 1.58
N TYR A 72 -2.80 10.30 0.61
CA TYR A 72 -3.26 9.80 -0.68
C TYR A 72 -3.85 8.41 -0.57
N MET A 73 -4.79 8.07 -1.45
CA MET A 73 -5.45 6.76 -1.39
C MET A 73 -5.46 6.06 -2.74
N ILE A 74 -5.18 4.76 -2.69
CA ILE A 74 -5.70 3.77 -3.64
C ILE A 74 -6.95 3.18 -2.99
N ALA A 75 -8.12 3.54 -3.51
CA ALA A 75 -9.40 3.05 -3.03
C ALA A 75 -9.73 1.73 -3.74
N GLU A 76 -9.70 0.64 -2.98
CA GLU A 76 -9.86 -0.69 -3.54
C GLU A 76 -11.30 -1.19 -3.43
N ASN A 77 -11.78 -1.74 -4.53
CA ASN A 77 -13.05 -2.41 -4.61
C ASN A 77 -13.00 -3.78 -3.92
N ASN A 78 -14.11 -4.24 -3.39
CA ASN A 78 -14.23 -5.54 -2.75
C ASN A 78 -14.26 -6.66 -3.80
N LEU A 79 -13.08 -7.11 -4.20
CA LEU A 79 -12.88 -8.28 -5.06
C LEU A 79 -11.60 -8.99 -4.66
N GLU A 80 -11.75 -10.24 -4.24
CA GLU A 80 -10.65 -11.17 -4.04
C GLU A 80 -11.14 -12.60 -4.24
N SER A 81 -10.41 -13.38 -5.04
CA SER A 81 -10.71 -14.78 -5.32
C SER A 81 -9.48 -15.67 -5.29
N HIS A 82 -8.47 -15.27 -4.50
CA HIS A 82 -7.15 -15.87 -4.38
C HIS A 82 -7.20 -17.40 -4.24
N GLY A 83 -8.07 -17.94 -3.39
CA GLY A 83 -8.14 -19.38 -3.13
C GLY A 83 -8.37 -20.23 -4.38
N THR A 84 -9.07 -19.71 -5.40
CA THR A 84 -9.29 -20.43 -6.66
C THR A 84 -8.06 -20.45 -7.54
N TRP A 85 -7.34 -19.35 -7.60
CA TRP A 85 -6.09 -19.21 -8.33
C TRP A 85 -4.96 -20.00 -7.64
N GLU A 86 -4.88 -19.96 -6.30
CA GLU A 86 -3.90 -20.73 -5.55
C GLU A 86 -4.09 -22.25 -5.75
N ALA A 87 -5.34 -22.73 -5.75
CA ALA A 87 -5.65 -24.12 -6.03
C ALA A 87 -5.18 -24.55 -7.43
N TYR A 88 -5.33 -23.69 -8.43
CA TYR A 88 -4.81 -23.92 -9.78
C TYR A 88 -3.26 -23.93 -9.78
N ASN A 89 -2.61 -22.96 -9.16
CA ASN A 89 -1.14 -22.90 -9.11
C ASN A 89 -0.53 -24.12 -8.41
N LYS A 90 -1.23 -24.69 -7.43
CA LYS A 90 -0.85 -25.94 -6.75
C LYS A 90 -1.19 -27.21 -7.54
N GLY A 91 -1.84 -27.09 -8.69
CA GLY A 91 -2.25 -28.23 -9.53
C GLY A 91 -3.41 -29.05 -8.96
N TYR A 92 -4.22 -28.48 -8.06
CA TYR A 92 -5.37 -29.16 -7.46
C TYR A 92 -6.61 -29.08 -8.35
N VAL A 93 -6.68 -28.08 -9.21
CA VAL A 93 -7.82 -27.82 -10.11
C VAL A 93 -7.33 -27.33 -11.46
N ASP A 94 -8.17 -27.48 -12.49
CA ASP A 94 -7.89 -26.91 -13.80
C ASP A 94 -8.16 -25.41 -13.86
N LEU A 95 -7.60 -24.75 -14.87
CA LEU A 95 -7.77 -23.31 -15.09
C LEU A 95 -9.26 -22.88 -15.20
N ASP A 96 -10.13 -23.76 -15.62
CA ASP A 96 -11.58 -23.51 -15.69
C ASP A 96 -12.24 -23.35 -14.32
N PHE A 97 -11.62 -23.81 -13.26
CA PHE A 97 -12.11 -23.58 -11.89
C PHE A 97 -11.89 -22.14 -11.43
N VAL A 98 -10.83 -21.49 -11.93
CA VAL A 98 -10.41 -20.16 -11.47
C VAL A 98 -11.42 -19.09 -11.85
N VAL A 99 -11.64 -18.16 -10.93
CA VAL A 99 -12.56 -17.02 -11.09
C VAL A 99 -11.83 -15.70 -10.84
N PRO A 100 -12.32 -14.57 -11.41
CA PRO A 100 -13.47 -14.46 -12.33
C PRO A 100 -13.15 -14.78 -13.79
N LYS A 101 -11.90 -14.54 -14.27
CA LYS A 101 -11.52 -14.67 -15.68
C LYS A 101 -12.58 -14.04 -16.63
N ASP A 102 -13.00 -14.82 -17.64
CA ASP A 102 -14.01 -14.39 -18.63
C ASP A 102 -15.41 -14.90 -18.31
N LYS A 103 -15.63 -15.41 -17.08
CA LYS A 103 -16.90 -16.06 -16.70
C LYS A 103 -18.04 -15.04 -16.57
N PRO A 104 -19.04 -15.07 -17.45
CA PRO A 104 -20.06 -14.03 -17.53
C PRO A 104 -20.98 -13.96 -16.29
N GLN A 105 -21.13 -15.07 -15.55
CA GLN A 105 -21.98 -15.12 -14.35
C GLN A 105 -21.49 -14.22 -13.22
N TRP A 106 -20.21 -13.82 -13.20
CA TRP A 106 -19.65 -12.93 -12.19
C TRP A 106 -19.74 -11.45 -12.57
N ARG A 107 -19.97 -11.16 -13.84
CA ARG A 107 -19.84 -9.85 -14.43
C ARG A 107 -20.73 -8.78 -13.76
N GLU A 108 -22.02 -9.04 -13.66
CA GLU A 108 -22.98 -8.04 -13.15
C GLU A 108 -22.67 -7.67 -11.70
N MET A 109 -22.41 -8.64 -10.86
CA MET A 109 -22.04 -8.43 -9.45
C MET A 109 -20.74 -7.65 -9.31
N MET A 110 -19.74 -7.91 -10.14
CA MET A 110 -18.46 -7.21 -10.11
C MET A 110 -18.60 -5.75 -10.56
N LEU A 111 -19.39 -5.49 -11.60
CA LEU A 111 -19.66 -4.12 -12.05
C LEU A 111 -20.49 -3.35 -11.03
N ASP A 112 -21.46 -3.99 -10.37
CA ASP A 112 -22.24 -3.38 -9.31
C ASP A 112 -21.36 -2.97 -8.11
N ARG A 113 -20.45 -3.83 -7.68
CA ARG A 113 -19.49 -3.51 -6.61
C ARG A 113 -18.61 -2.31 -6.98
N ALA A 114 -18.08 -2.27 -8.20
CA ALA A 114 -17.26 -1.15 -8.68
C ALA A 114 -18.07 0.17 -8.71
N ASN A 115 -19.31 0.11 -9.22
CA ASN A 115 -20.21 1.27 -9.23
C ASN A 115 -20.53 1.73 -7.79
N SER A 116 -20.85 0.82 -6.89
CA SER A 116 -21.16 1.13 -5.49
C SER A 116 -19.96 1.78 -4.77
N CYS A 117 -18.76 1.23 -4.96
CA CYS A 117 -17.51 1.81 -4.46
C CYS A 117 -17.34 3.25 -4.95
N TYR A 118 -17.45 3.47 -6.27
CA TYR A 118 -17.34 4.79 -6.86
C TYR A 118 -18.40 5.77 -6.35
N GLN A 119 -19.69 5.39 -6.38
CA GLN A 119 -20.79 6.28 -5.99
C GLN A 119 -20.69 6.74 -4.55
N ARG A 120 -20.23 5.86 -3.65
CA ARG A 120 -20.03 6.20 -2.24
C ARG A 120 -18.89 7.21 -2.06
N ASP A 121 -17.75 7.00 -2.74
CA ASP A 121 -16.49 7.64 -2.36
C ASP A 121 -15.96 8.68 -3.38
N LYS A 122 -16.63 8.89 -4.50
CA LYS A 122 -16.19 9.78 -5.61
C LYS A 122 -15.85 11.21 -5.21
N ASN A 123 -16.40 11.70 -4.10
CA ASN A 123 -16.22 13.08 -3.64
C ASN A 123 -15.00 13.26 -2.71
N HIS A 124 -14.20 12.20 -2.46
CA HIS A 124 -13.01 12.29 -1.65
C HIS A 124 -11.77 12.65 -2.49
N PRO A 125 -11.19 13.85 -2.31
CA PRO A 125 -10.01 14.28 -3.06
C PRO A 125 -8.74 13.48 -2.70
N ALA A 126 -8.70 12.80 -1.55
CA ALA A 126 -7.62 11.90 -1.17
C ALA A 126 -7.44 10.72 -2.13
N ILE A 127 -8.52 10.27 -2.78
CA ILE A 127 -8.47 9.17 -3.73
C ILE A 127 -7.80 9.64 -5.01
N LEU A 128 -6.67 9.04 -5.35
CA LEU A 128 -5.94 9.28 -6.60
C LEU A 128 -6.14 8.16 -7.61
N ILE A 129 -6.42 6.95 -7.14
CA ILE A 129 -6.49 5.73 -7.94
C ILE A 129 -7.67 4.88 -7.47
N TRP A 130 -8.47 4.39 -8.40
CA TRP A 130 -9.46 3.34 -8.18
C TRP A 130 -8.83 1.98 -8.45
N SER A 131 -8.93 1.05 -7.53
CA SER A 131 -8.42 -0.31 -7.70
C SER A 131 -9.55 -1.29 -7.93
N CYS A 132 -9.39 -2.16 -8.92
CA CYS A 132 -10.39 -3.18 -9.25
C CYS A 132 -10.52 -4.28 -8.19
N GLY A 133 -9.47 -4.50 -7.39
CA GLY A 133 -9.46 -5.55 -6.38
C GLY A 133 -8.07 -6.12 -6.17
N ASN A 134 -8.04 -7.31 -5.56
CA ASN A 134 -6.83 -8.01 -5.18
C ASN A 134 -6.87 -9.48 -5.65
N GLU A 135 -5.71 -10.04 -5.93
CA GLU A 135 -5.39 -11.46 -6.12
C GLU A 135 -6.51 -12.30 -6.75
N SER A 136 -7.09 -11.78 -7.82
CA SER A 136 -8.10 -12.45 -8.63
C SER A 136 -7.56 -12.65 -10.03
N PHE A 137 -7.87 -13.77 -10.64
CA PHE A 137 -7.35 -14.08 -11.96
C PHE A 137 -7.87 -13.09 -12.99
N GLY A 138 -6.95 -12.38 -13.67
CA GLY A 138 -7.26 -11.39 -14.69
C GLY A 138 -8.11 -11.98 -15.85
N GLY A 139 -8.56 -11.09 -16.71
CA GLY A 139 -9.38 -11.45 -17.85
C GLY A 139 -10.42 -10.38 -18.16
N LYS A 140 -11.35 -10.73 -19.05
CA LYS A 140 -12.35 -9.80 -19.58
C LYS A 140 -13.21 -9.13 -18.52
N THR A 141 -13.60 -9.86 -17.47
CA THR A 141 -14.53 -9.32 -16.47
C THR A 141 -13.89 -8.20 -15.65
N ILE A 142 -12.62 -8.36 -15.22
CA ILE A 142 -11.89 -7.30 -14.50
C ILE A 142 -11.55 -6.15 -15.46
N TYR A 143 -11.23 -6.45 -16.71
CA TYR A 143 -11.05 -5.41 -17.72
C TYR A 143 -12.31 -4.55 -17.87
N GLU A 144 -13.50 -5.15 -17.99
CA GLU A 144 -14.75 -4.39 -18.07
C GLU A 144 -15.05 -3.58 -16.82
N MET A 145 -14.66 -4.07 -15.61
CA MET A 145 -14.72 -3.30 -14.38
C MET A 145 -13.81 -2.06 -14.47
N SER A 146 -12.59 -2.21 -14.97
CA SER A 146 -11.67 -1.07 -15.16
C SER A 146 -12.22 -0.04 -16.14
N GLN A 147 -12.89 -0.48 -17.21
CA GLN A 147 -13.54 0.41 -18.16
C GLN A 147 -14.72 1.15 -17.51
N LEU A 148 -15.48 0.50 -16.63
CA LEU A 148 -16.54 1.16 -15.87
C LEU A 148 -15.97 2.30 -15.00
N PHE A 149 -14.90 2.06 -14.23
CA PHE A 149 -14.25 3.15 -13.47
C PHE A 149 -13.84 4.31 -14.37
N ARG A 150 -13.24 4.05 -15.55
CA ARG A 150 -12.85 5.09 -16.51
C ARG A 150 -14.04 5.83 -17.15
N GLN A 151 -15.19 5.18 -17.26
CA GLN A 151 -16.43 5.83 -17.72
C GLN A 151 -16.99 6.77 -16.65
N LEU A 152 -16.95 6.35 -15.39
CA LEU A 152 -17.47 7.09 -14.24
C LEU A 152 -16.54 8.23 -13.82
N ASP A 153 -15.23 8.05 -13.94
CA ASP A 153 -14.21 9.02 -13.55
C ASP A 153 -13.17 9.22 -14.67
N LYS A 154 -13.14 10.42 -15.24
CA LYS A 154 -12.22 10.79 -16.33
C LYS A 154 -10.86 11.30 -15.84
N HIS A 155 -10.68 11.43 -14.54
CA HIS A 155 -9.52 12.12 -13.97
C HIS A 155 -8.61 11.21 -13.17
N ARG A 156 -9.17 10.26 -12.40
CA ARG A 156 -8.42 9.33 -11.58
C ARG A 156 -7.97 8.13 -12.38
N LEU A 157 -6.84 7.56 -11.96
CA LEU A 157 -6.27 6.38 -12.59
C LEU A 157 -6.97 5.12 -12.09
N VAL A 158 -6.81 4.03 -12.85
CA VAL A 158 -7.34 2.71 -12.50
C VAL A 158 -6.17 1.76 -12.32
N HIS A 159 -6.23 0.99 -11.24
CA HIS A 159 -5.23 0.03 -10.81
C HIS A 159 -5.79 -1.39 -10.79
N TYR A 160 -4.97 -2.33 -11.20
CA TYR A 160 -5.13 -3.75 -10.93
C TYR A 160 -3.77 -4.45 -11.05
N GLU A 161 -3.42 -5.29 -10.07
CA GLU A 161 -2.12 -5.98 -10.05
C GLU A 161 -2.12 -7.30 -10.82
N GLY A 162 -3.26 -8.00 -10.86
CA GLY A 162 -3.37 -9.34 -11.44
C GLY A 162 -3.38 -9.40 -12.97
N VAL A 163 -2.99 -8.31 -13.68
CA VAL A 163 -2.89 -8.30 -15.15
C VAL A 163 -1.86 -9.29 -15.68
N PHE A 164 -0.90 -9.71 -14.88
CA PHE A 164 0.10 -10.70 -15.27
C PHE A 164 -0.52 -12.08 -15.57
N SER A 165 -1.69 -12.38 -15.01
CA SER A 165 -2.40 -13.64 -15.24
C SER A 165 -2.94 -13.75 -16.66
N ASP A 166 -3.31 -12.61 -17.28
CA ASP A 166 -3.78 -12.53 -18.66
C ASP A 166 -3.40 -11.19 -19.30
N ARG A 167 -2.25 -11.17 -19.94
CA ARG A 167 -1.68 -9.98 -20.60
C ARG A 167 -2.46 -9.51 -21.83
N SER A 168 -3.47 -10.28 -22.32
CA SER A 168 -4.37 -9.80 -23.37
C SER A 168 -5.17 -8.57 -22.93
N TYR A 169 -5.35 -8.42 -21.60
CA TYR A 169 -6.05 -7.30 -20.98
C TYR A 169 -5.10 -6.35 -20.24
N ASN A 170 -3.91 -6.11 -20.78
CA ASN A 170 -2.90 -5.28 -20.14
C ASN A 170 -3.37 -3.85 -19.82
N ASP A 171 -4.35 -3.34 -20.59
CA ASP A 171 -4.97 -2.02 -20.37
C ASP A 171 -5.99 -1.99 -19.22
N THR A 172 -6.16 -3.08 -18.48
CA THR A 172 -6.93 -3.08 -17.24
C THR A 172 -6.38 -2.08 -16.23
N SER A 173 -5.06 -1.98 -16.12
CA SER A 173 -4.37 -1.06 -15.20
C SER A 173 -3.61 0.03 -15.95
N ASP A 174 -3.64 1.26 -15.43
CA ASP A 174 -2.90 2.40 -15.99
C ASP A 174 -1.41 2.38 -15.62
N MET A 175 -1.01 1.56 -14.65
CA MET A 175 0.36 1.32 -14.25
C MET A 175 0.65 -0.18 -14.18
N GLU A 176 1.90 -0.56 -14.33
CA GLU A 176 2.31 -1.89 -13.90
C GLU A 176 2.29 -1.94 -12.38
N SER A 177 1.74 -3.00 -11.84
CA SER A 177 1.66 -3.22 -10.41
C SER A 177 1.96 -4.67 -10.10
N GLN A 178 2.87 -4.88 -9.16
CA GLN A 178 3.27 -6.22 -8.75
C GLN A 178 3.44 -6.26 -7.23
N MET A 179 3.43 -7.47 -6.69
CA MET A 179 3.67 -7.76 -5.28
C MET A 179 5.08 -8.31 -5.09
N TYR A 180 5.78 -7.83 -4.07
CA TYR A 180 7.06 -8.36 -3.58
C TYR A 180 8.19 -8.48 -4.62
N THR A 181 8.06 -7.83 -5.76
CA THR A 181 9.11 -7.82 -6.79
C THR A 181 10.35 -7.11 -6.24
N PRO A 182 11.53 -7.77 -6.22
CA PRO A 182 12.76 -7.13 -5.77
C PRO A 182 13.11 -5.89 -6.61
N ALA A 183 13.76 -4.89 -6.00
CA ALA A 183 14.11 -3.63 -6.68
C ALA A 183 14.87 -3.84 -8.02
N ALA A 184 15.79 -4.80 -8.06
CA ALA A 184 16.49 -5.17 -9.30
C ALA A 184 15.56 -5.79 -10.37
N GLY A 185 14.52 -6.52 -9.92
CA GLY A 185 13.48 -7.06 -10.82
C GLY A 185 12.62 -5.96 -11.43
N ILE A 186 12.26 -4.95 -10.62
CA ILE A 186 11.53 -3.76 -11.09
C ILE A 186 12.35 -3.00 -12.14
N GLU A 187 13.62 -2.76 -11.85
CA GLU A 187 14.55 -2.05 -12.75
C GLU A 187 14.68 -2.78 -14.10
N LYS A 188 14.84 -4.10 -14.06
CA LYS A 188 14.86 -4.96 -15.26
C LYS A 188 13.53 -4.87 -16.02
N PHE A 189 12.40 -5.02 -15.34
CA PHE A 189 11.08 -4.95 -15.96
C PHE A 189 10.86 -3.62 -16.69
N LEU A 190 11.20 -2.50 -16.04
CA LEU A 190 11.04 -1.16 -16.61
C LEU A 190 11.99 -0.89 -17.81
N ALA A 191 13.13 -1.55 -17.87
CA ALA A 191 14.01 -1.50 -19.03
C ALA A 191 13.42 -2.23 -20.25
N GLU A 192 12.69 -3.32 -20.01
CA GLU A 192 12.07 -4.15 -21.06
C GLU A 192 10.67 -3.63 -21.45
N HIS A 193 9.95 -2.96 -20.51
CA HIS A 193 8.57 -2.49 -20.65
C HIS A 193 8.44 -1.02 -20.26
N PRO A 194 8.84 -0.08 -21.14
CA PRO A 194 8.91 1.35 -20.82
C PRO A 194 7.55 2.09 -20.91
N GLU A 195 6.48 1.43 -21.29
CA GLU A 195 5.21 2.03 -21.65
C GLU A 195 4.37 2.53 -20.46
N LYS A 196 4.59 1.95 -19.25
CA LYS A 196 3.83 2.29 -18.04
C LYS A 196 4.74 2.60 -16.86
N PRO A 197 4.31 3.44 -15.91
CA PRO A 197 4.98 3.54 -14.62
C PRO A 197 4.71 2.29 -13.79
N PHE A 198 5.52 2.07 -12.77
CA PHE A 198 5.49 0.90 -11.91
C PHE A 198 5.25 1.29 -10.45
N ILE A 199 4.40 0.55 -9.75
CA ILE A 199 4.28 0.56 -8.30
C ILE A 199 4.38 -0.87 -7.75
N CYS A 200 4.91 -1.03 -6.53
CA CYS A 200 4.70 -2.25 -5.75
C CYS A 200 3.45 -2.06 -4.91
N CYS A 201 2.32 -2.70 -5.27
CA CYS A 201 1.11 -2.59 -4.45
C CYS A 201 1.27 -3.30 -3.10
N GLU A 202 2.20 -4.27 -3.01
CA GLU A 202 2.64 -4.88 -1.75
C GLU A 202 4.15 -5.13 -1.80
N TYR A 203 4.85 -4.73 -0.75
CA TYR A 203 6.28 -4.99 -0.62
C TYR A 203 6.72 -4.98 0.85
N THR A 204 7.96 -5.41 1.11
CA THR A 204 8.60 -5.41 2.43
C THR A 204 7.70 -6.01 3.52
N HIS A 205 7.12 -7.18 3.25
CA HIS A 205 6.22 -7.89 4.17
C HIS A 205 6.74 -7.87 5.60
N ALA A 206 5.94 -7.31 6.52
CA ALA A 206 6.40 -6.94 7.86
C ALA A 206 6.15 -8.00 8.94
N MET A 207 5.84 -9.23 8.56
CA MET A 207 5.63 -10.34 9.50
C MET A 207 6.93 -10.70 10.24
N GLY A 208 6.84 -10.83 11.56
CA GLY A 208 7.98 -11.21 12.38
C GLY A 208 9.15 -10.21 12.31
N ASN A 209 10.38 -10.73 12.28
CA ASN A 209 11.60 -9.94 12.15
C ASN A 209 11.95 -9.71 10.68
N SER A 210 11.27 -8.79 10.04
CA SER A 210 11.35 -8.50 8.60
C SER A 210 11.20 -6.99 8.33
N CYS A 211 10.73 -6.58 7.15
CA CYS A 211 10.62 -5.19 6.71
C CYS A 211 11.97 -4.46 6.57
N GLY A 212 13.02 -5.21 6.20
CA GLY A 212 14.35 -4.65 5.97
C GLY A 212 14.64 -4.38 4.50
N ALA A 213 15.81 -3.80 4.23
CA ALA A 213 16.30 -3.47 2.90
C ALA A 213 15.39 -2.50 2.10
N MET A 214 14.57 -1.72 2.77
CA MET A 214 13.69 -0.73 2.16
C MET A 214 14.44 0.32 1.33
N HIS A 215 15.68 0.65 1.71
CA HIS A 215 16.54 1.59 0.99
C HIS A 215 16.68 1.24 -0.49
N LYS A 216 16.73 -0.04 -0.86
CA LYS A 216 16.85 -0.48 -2.26
C LYS A 216 15.68 0.00 -3.13
N TYR A 217 14.49 0.03 -2.54
CA TYR A 217 13.28 0.52 -3.23
C TYR A 217 13.21 2.05 -3.22
N THR A 218 13.51 2.70 -2.11
CA THR A 218 13.46 4.17 -2.04
C THR A 218 14.55 4.83 -2.89
N GLU A 219 15.75 4.27 -2.92
CA GLU A 219 16.82 4.70 -3.84
C GLU A 219 16.44 4.47 -5.31
N LEU A 220 15.71 3.38 -5.62
CA LEU A 220 15.23 3.15 -6.98
C LEU A 220 14.24 4.24 -7.42
N THR A 221 13.41 4.79 -6.52
CA THR A 221 12.53 5.91 -6.88
C THR A 221 13.29 7.18 -7.27
N ASP A 222 14.54 7.33 -6.83
CA ASP A 222 15.36 8.50 -7.13
C ASP A 222 16.06 8.36 -8.49
N ARG A 223 16.46 7.15 -8.89
CA ARG A 223 17.19 6.91 -10.13
C ARG A 223 16.35 6.42 -11.31
N GLU A 224 15.19 5.77 -11.07
CA GLU A 224 14.25 5.35 -12.11
C GLU A 224 12.91 6.10 -11.94
N PRO A 225 12.68 7.15 -12.73
CA PRO A 225 11.48 7.99 -12.56
C PRO A 225 10.16 7.25 -12.75
N ARG A 226 10.11 6.16 -13.50
CA ARG A 226 8.89 5.37 -13.73
C ARG A 226 8.57 4.45 -12.56
N TYR A 227 9.52 4.15 -11.68
CA TYR A 227 9.20 3.51 -10.41
C TYR A 227 8.69 4.55 -9.42
N GLN A 228 7.41 4.51 -9.10
CA GLN A 228 6.74 5.55 -8.32
C GLN A 228 6.36 5.09 -6.91
N GLY A 229 7.14 4.17 -6.35
CA GLY A 229 7.04 3.74 -4.95
C GLY A 229 6.17 2.50 -4.73
N GLY A 230 5.68 2.34 -3.51
CA GLY A 230 4.92 1.14 -3.14
C GLY A 230 4.23 1.26 -1.79
N PHE A 231 3.58 0.15 -1.40
CA PHE A 231 2.75 0.04 -0.21
C PHE A 231 3.21 -1.15 0.63
N ILE A 232 3.66 -0.90 1.85
CA ILE A 232 4.14 -1.94 2.78
C ILE A 232 2.99 -2.89 3.11
N TRP A 233 3.22 -4.19 3.12
CA TRP A 233 2.32 -5.18 3.70
C TRP A 233 2.78 -5.52 5.13
N ASP A 234 2.05 -5.16 6.22
CA ASP A 234 0.96 -4.18 6.18
C ASP A 234 1.09 -3.20 7.35
N TYR A 235 0.05 -2.42 7.61
CA TYR A 235 0.09 -1.35 8.58
C TYR A 235 -0.01 -1.84 10.03
N ILE A 236 -0.93 -2.78 10.32
CA ILE A 236 -1.26 -3.15 11.70
C ILE A 236 -1.58 -4.64 11.85
N ASP A 237 -1.07 -5.27 12.92
CA ASP A 237 -1.43 -6.64 13.26
C ASP A 237 -2.94 -6.79 13.47
N GLN A 238 -3.55 -7.78 12.84
CA GLN A 238 -4.96 -8.13 13.00
C GLN A 238 -5.10 -9.14 14.15
N SER A 239 -4.84 -8.70 15.37
CA SER A 239 -4.91 -9.51 16.58
C SER A 239 -6.07 -9.07 17.48
N ILE A 240 -6.75 -10.03 18.12
CA ILE A 240 -7.93 -9.81 18.95
C ILE A 240 -7.59 -10.12 20.41
N TYR A 241 -8.10 -9.30 21.33
CA TYR A 241 -7.95 -9.56 22.76
C TYR A 241 -8.76 -10.77 23.22
N LYS A 242 -8.10 -11.65 23.97
CA LYS A 242 -8.70 -12.80 24.64
C LYS A 242 -8.12 -12.96 26.05
N LYS A 243 -8.86 -13.58 26.95
CA LYS A 243 -8.33 -14.02 28.27
C LYS A 243 -7.82 -15.44 28.18
N ASP A 244 -6.64 -15.66 28.76
CA ASP A 244 -6.13 -17.01 28.99
C ASP A 244 -6.93 -17.73 30.10
N ARG A 245 -6.58 -18.98 30.38
CA ARG A 245 -7.20 -19.79 31.44
C ARG A 245 -7.03 -19.23 32.85
N TYR A 246 -6.14 -18.26 33.05
CA TYR A 246 -5.90 -17.58 34.33
C TYR A 246 -6.57 -16.20 34.40
N GLY A 247 -7.32 -15.82 33.38
CA GLY A 247 -8.00 -14.53 33.28
C GLY A 247 -7.14 -13.36 32.81
N LYS A 248 -5.89 -13.62 32.40
CA LYS A 248 -4.98 -12.58 31.87
C LYS A 248 -5.30 -12.29 30.40
N TRP A 249 -5.41 -11.01 30.06
CA TRP A 249 -5.59 -10.58 28.68
C TRP A 249 -4.31 -10.75 27.85
N PHE A 250 -4.46 -11.21 26.62
CA PHE A 250 -3.41 -11.29 25.62
C PHE A 250 -3.98 -11.07 24.22
N LEU A 251 -3.12 -10.74 23.25
CA LEU A 251 -3.48 -10.64 21.85
C LEU A 251 -3.35 -12.00 21.17
N THR A 252 -4.36 -12.39 20.42
CA THR A 252 -4.48 -13.70 19.78
C THR A 252 -4.34 -13.63 18.28
N TYR A 253 -4.06 -14.76 17.66
CA TYR A 253 -4.10 -14.98 16.22
C TYR A 253 -4.85 -16.28 15.89
N GLY A 254 -4.80 -16.71 14.62
CA GLY A 254 -5.52 -17.89 14.15
C GLY A 254 -5.16 -19.17 14.93
N GLY A 255 -6.17 -19.94 15.31
CA GLY A 255 -6.05 -21.15 16.12
C GLY A 255 -6.25 -20.94 17.62
N ASP A 256 -6.04 -19.74 18.14
CA ASP A 256 -6.25 -19.44 19.57
C ASP A 256 -7.71 -19.54 20.01
N PHE A 257 -8.65 -19.44 19.09
CA PHE A 257 -10.09 -19.65 19.32
C PHE A 257 -10.55 -21.07 19.09
N GLY A 258 -9.61 -22.00 18.80
CA GLY A 258 -9.93 -23.40 18.51
C GLY A 258 -10.34 -23.66 17.07
N ASP A 259 -10.22 -22.65 16.21
CA ASP A 259 -10.48 -22.74 14.78
C ASP A 259 -9.46 -23.66 14.07
N ARG A 260 -9.97 -24.46 13.14
CA ARG A 260 -9.18 -25.40 12.30
C ARG A 260 -9.89 -25.61 10.95
N PRO A 261 -9.22 -25.49 9.81
CA PRO A 261 -7.80 -25.07 9.67
C PRO A 261 -7.55 -23.61 10.06
N THR A 262 -6.29 -23.21 10.19
CA THR A 262 -5.89 -21.84 10.54
C THR A 262 -4.54 -21.53 9.92
N ASP A 263 -4.30 -20.25 9.60
CA ASP A 263 -3.02 -19.73 9.11
C ASP A 263 -2.08 -19.29 10.27
N GLY A 264 -2.43 -19.59 11.52
CA GLY A 264 -1.61 -19.30 12.70
C GLY A 264 -1.38 -17.82 12.90
N ASP A 265 -0.11 -17.44 13.04
CA ASP A 265 0.33 -16.05 13.29
C ASP A 265 0.41 -15.16 12.03
N PHE A 266 -0.15 -15.61 10.90
CA PHE A 266 -0.08 -14.87 9.63
C PHE A 266 -0.69 -13.47 9.70
N SER A 267 -1.62 -13.23 10.61
CA SER A 267 -2.19 -11.90 10.90
C SER A 267 -1.23 -10.95 11.66
N GLY A 268 -0.06 -11.43 12.11
CA GLY A 268 0.97 -10.65 12.80
C GLY A 268 1.98 -10.01 11.83
N ASN A 269 1.51 -9.26 10.85
CA ASN A 269 2.29 -8.71 9.74
C ASN A 269 2.34 -7.18 9.71
N GLY A 270 1.93 -6.52 10.79
CA GLY A 270 1.89 -5.06 10.88
C GLY A 270 3.24 -4.40 11.20
N ILE A 271 3.42 -3.17 10.70
CA ILE A 271 4.45 -2.24 11.20
C ILE A 271 4.02 -1.54 12.49
N CYS A 272 2.75 -1.68 12.86
CA CYS A 272 2.21 -1.38 14.19
C CYS A 272 1.68 -2.67 14.82
N TYR A 273 1.85 -2.77 16.14
CA TYR A 273 1.22 -3.84 16.90
C TYR A 273 -0.31 -3.63 16.94
N GLY A 274 -1.05 -4.74 17.07
CA GLY A 274 -2.46 -4.69 17.48
C GLY A 274 -2.64 -4.04 18.85
N GLY A 275 -3.79 -4.22 19.47
CA GLY A 275 -4.07 -3.68 20.80
C GLY A 275 -3.98 -2.15 20.84
N GLU A 276 -2.96 -1.62 21.49
CA GLU A 276 -2.76 -0.18 21.64
C GLU A 276 -2.29 0.53 20.36
N ARG A 277 -2.12 -0.16 19.26
CA ARG A 277 -1.72 0.40 17.95
C ARG A 277 -0.37 1.13 18.01
N GLU A 278 0.56 0.62 18.79
CA GLU A 278 1.88 1.17 18.94
C GLU A 278 2.77 0.82 17.75
N ALA A 279 3.64 1.76 17.37
CA ALA A 279 4.64 1.51 16.35
C ALA A 279 5.61 0.41 16.80
N SER A 280 5.80 -0.62 15.97
CA SER A 280 6.81 -1.65 16.20
C SER A 280 8.21 -1.11 15.87
N PRO A 281 9.30 -1.78 16.26
CA PRO A 281 10.67 -1.37 15.90
C PRO A 281 10.89 -1.20 14.40
N LYS A 282 10.16 -1.92 13.55
CA LYS A 282 10.18 -1.78 12.08
C LYS A 282 9.82 -0.37 11.60
N MET A 283 9.03 0.37 12.36
CA MET A 283 8.64 1.73 12.02
C MET A 283 9.83 2.71 11.95
N GLN A 284 10.94 2.42 12.61
CA GLN A 284 12.16 3.22 12.50
C GLN A 284 12.76 3.11 11.09
N GLU A 285 12.82 1.91 10.55
CA GLU A 285 13.25 1.65 9.16
C GLU A 285 12.32 2.35 8.17
N VAL A 286 11.00 2.24 8.36
CA VAL A 286 10.00 2.92 7.53
C VAL A 286 10.18 4.43 7.57
N LYS A 287 10.27 5.02 8.77
CA LYS A 287 10.43 6.48 8.95
C LYS A 287 11.67 7.01 8.28
N PHE A 288 12.80 6.31 8.41
CA PHE A 288 14.07 6.69 7.82
C PHE A 288 13.99 6.65 6.30
N ASN A 289 13.55 5.54 5.73
CA ASN A 289 13.49 5.36 4.28
C ASN A 289 12.43 6.25 3.60
N TYR A 290 11.36 6.59 4.31
CA TYR A 290 10.29 7.46 3.79
C TYR A 290 10.52 8.95 4.03
N GLN A 291 11.65 9.36 4.60
CA GLN A 291 11.93 10.77 4.83
C GLN A 291 11.92 11.59 3.54
N ASN A 292 11.45 12.83 3.64
CA ASN A 292 11.40 13.77 2.52
C ASN A 292 12.61 14.70 2.47
N ILE A 293 13.43 14.70 3.51
CA ILE A 293 14.65 15.48 3.58
C ILE A 293 15.77 14.52 3.92
N SER A 294 16.75 14.38 3.04
CA SER A 294 17.98 13.65 3.29
C SER A 294 19.16 14.61 3.39
N VAL A 295 20.17 14.19 4.15
CA VAL A 295 21.43 14.89 4.29
C VAL A 295 22.53 13.90 3.99
N ASP A 296 23.23 14.14 2.89
CA ASP A 296 24.35 13.32 2.45
C ASP A 296 25.66 14.05 2.79
N PHE A 297 26.62 13.34 3.39
CA PHE A 297 27.88 13.90 3.83
C PHE A 297 28.95 13.60 2.78
N ASP A 298 29.58 14.66 2.29
CA ASP A 298 30.74 14.54 1.40
C ASP A 298 32.05 14.67 2.20
N SER A 299 33.16 14.19 1.65
CA SER A 299 34.44 13.98 2.34
C SER A 299 35.10 15.24 2.90
N ASP A 300 34.71 16.46 2.51
CA ASP A 300 35.37 17.71 2.79
C ASP A 300 34.52 18.74 3.59
N TYR A 301 33.78 18.25 4.58
CA TYR A 301 32.87 19.09 5.38
C TYR A 301 31.71 19.73 4.57
N ILE A 302 31.48 19.24 3.36
CA ILE A 302 30.34 19.63 2.55
C ILE A 302 29.23 18.60 2.78
N PHE A 303 28.00 19.07 2.98
CA PHE A 303 26.84 18.23 3.01
C PHE A 303 25.80 18.74 2.02
N THR A 304 25.16 17.78 1.35
CA THR A 304 24.06 18.04 0.44
C THR A 304 22.73 17.76 1.13
N VAL A 305 21.84 18.74 1.12
CA VAL A 305 20.47 18.58 1.64
C VAL A 305 19.51 18.47 0.48
N THR A 306 18.82 17.32 0.39
CA THR A 306 17.84 17.07 -0.65
C THR A 306 16.43 17.17 -0.09
N ASN A 307 15.59 18.01 -0.70
CA ASN A 307 14.17 18.15 -0.36
C ASN A 307 13.30 17.45 -1.43
N LYS A 308 12.71 16.32 -1.05
CA LYS A 308 11.81 15.50 -1.89
C LYS A 308 10.32 15.86 -1.71
N ASN A 309 9.98 16.92 -0.97
CA ASN A 309 8.60 17.38 -0.86
C ASN A 309 8.12 17.95 -2.20
N LEU A 310 6.91 17.56 -2.64
CA LEU A 310 6.39 17.96 -3.95
C LEU A 310 5.99 19.44 -4.00
N PHE A 311 5.36 19.94 -2.95
CA PHE A 311 4.70 21.26 -2.97
C PHE A 311 5.23 22.21 -1.89
N VAL A 312 6.11 21.76 -1.02
CA VAL A 312 6.61 22.57 0.10
C VAL A 312 8.08 22.88 -0.11
N LYS A 313 8.40 24.18 -0.24
CA LYS A 313 9.78 24.67 -0.07
C LYS A 313 10.00 24.87 1.41
N LYS A 314 10.96 24.15 2.00
CA LYS A 314 11.38 24.37 3.40
C LYS A 314 12.66 25.19 3.40
N GLU A 315 12.66 26.28 4.13
CA GLU A 315 13.89 26.94 4.55
C GLU A 315 14.54 26.10 5.66
N LEU A 316 15.78 25.71 5.45
CA LEU A 316 16.54 24.94 6.44
C LEU A 316 17.35 25.91 7.27
N ALA A 317 17.02 26.05 8.56
CA ALA A 317 17.82 26.77 9.51
C ALA A 317 18.75 25.81 10.24
N PHE A 318 20.05 25.94 10.06
CA PHE A 318 21.05 25.20 10.81
C PHE A 318 21.38 25.92 12.11
N LYS A 319 21.21 25.25 13.26
CA LYS A 319 21.69 25.80 14.54
C LYS A 319 23.19 25.53 14.66
N ASN A 320 23.99 26.57 14.91
CA ASN A 320 25.46 26.51 15.08
C ASN A 320 25.98 25.50 16.13
N SER A 321 25.10 24.93 16.96
CA SER A 321 25.48 23.90 17.94
C SER A 321 25.88 22.56 17.32
N LEU A 322 25.51 22.28 16.06
CA LEU A 322 25.92 21.07 15.35
C LEU A 322 27.36 21.11 14.82
N PHE A 323 27.93 22.32 14.68
CA PHE A 323 29.30 22.52 14.16
C PHE A 323 30.39 22.47 15.24
N LYS A 324 30.03 22.48 16.52
CA LYS A 324 31.02 22.42 17.62
C LYS A 324 31.57 21.00 17.86
N CYS A 325 30.99 19.95 17.31
CA CYS A 325 31.48 18.59 17.50
C CYS A 325 32.62 18.18 16.57
N CYS A 326 32.98 18.97 15.55
CA CYS A 326 33.99 18.60 14.55
C CYS A 326 35.26 19.44 14.56
N SER A 327 35.49 20.33 15.56
CA SER A 327 36.79 20.94 15.74
C SER A 327 37.70 19.93 16.44
N LYS A 328 38.65 19.32 15.71
CA LYS A 328 39.75 18.59 16.32
C LYS A 328 40.52 19.59 17.23
N PRO A 329 40.89 19.21 18.47
CA PRO A 329 41.85 19.96 19.21
C PRO A 329 43.18 19.93 18.45
N SER A 330 43.74 21.08 18.24
CA SER A 330 45.09 21.30 17.73
C SER A 330 46.13 20.73 18.67
#